data_00ebb074f589f7e9667314817ee43e92
#
_entry.id   00ebb074f589f7e9667314817ee43e92
#
_cell.length_a   1.000
_cell.length_b   1.000
_cell.length_c   1.000
_cell.angle_alpha   90.00
_cell.angle_beta   90.00
_cell.angle_gamma   90.00
#
_symmetry.space_group_name_H-M   'P 1'
#
loop_
_entity.id
_entity.type
_entity.pdbx_description
1 polymer ?
#
loop_
_entity_poly.entity_id
_entity_poly.type
_entity_poly.pdbx_seq_one_letter_code
_entity_poly.pdbx_strand_id
1 'polypeptide(L)'
;MVSFQGKSRTRLKRDGQQWMVDRMIQETGRPFHFQVEGRGRLPRSVRRHVMISKHMGRAAQRMQIIAEEEESVGHMTTALNRYFDASTLYAHAQHVIFENNAEKSYLHAASLRCFDHVRQLAPYRIEHINIDWSGGVLSGNLHLANTTKPAPLVFYIPGCDQTKEMFPHPLLNQALQRDMHIFSFDGPGQGESNLRGIKLTPTNYEEAASAAIDYLISRPEIDPKLLVVYAMSFGSHWGVRIASKDSRVHALAAPWASYCEKYHLLDDEAPRWKQLFMYLTGVTTEADLDEIADAMSVRGMVGAIACPTLLAVGEYDPRSPLEEVYEIFDELTCPAELWVFADQHHAVSLARPNAEANYQSDSHDMALDWLRDRCDGKPMANERQVVYLEPASGHGPYAPAVSRRRRWYEEG
;
A
#
# COMPACT_ATOMS: atom_id res chain seq x y z
N MET A 1 33.34 2.57 19.76
CA MET A 1 31.91 2.82 20.02
C MET A 1 31.74 4.32 20.23
N VAL A 2 31.24 5.04 19.22
CA VAL A 2 30.88 6.44 19.35
C VAL A 2 29.39 6.46 19.64
N SER A 3 29.02 6.75 20.89
CA SER A 3 27.62 6.94 21.24
C SER A 3 27.12 8.23 20.60
N PHE A 4 26.23 8.12 19.63
CA PHE A 4 25.43 9.23 19.15
C PHE A 4 24.42 9.60 20.25
N GLN A 5 24.81 10.47 21.18
CA GLN A 5 23.84 11.16 22.01
C GLN A 5 22.99 12.03 21.10
N GLY A 6 21.68 11.73 21.08
CA GLY A 6 20.72 12.45 20.26
C GLY A 6 20.74 13.95 20.57
N LYS A 7 21.24 14.73 19.60
CA LYS A 7 20.99 16.16 19.60
C LYS A 7 19.49 16.36 19.45
N SER A 8 18.87 17.03 20.40
CA SER A 8 17.51 17.55 20.26
C SER A 8 17.43 18.28 18.92
N ARG A 9 16.83 17.66 17.92
CA ARG A 9 16.59 18.29 16.61
C ARG A 9 15.56 19.38 16.85
N THR A 10 15.93 20.65 16.63
CA THR A 10 14.99 21.75 16.63
C THR A 10 14.01 21.51 15.48
N ARG A 11 12.82 21.01 15.80
CA ARG A 11 11.80 20.68 14.81
C ARG A 11 11.14 21.96 14.32
N LEU A 12 11.37 22.32 13.08
CA LEU A 12 10.69 23.43 12.46
C LEU A 12 9.21 23.04 12.25
N LYS A 13 8.30 23.80 12.83
CA LYS A 13 6.87 23.70 12.53
C LYS A 13 6.69 24.05 11.05
N ARG A 14 6.27 23.08 10.24
CA ARG A 14 6.14 23.23 8.80
C ARG A 14 4.67 23.39 8.45
N ASP A 15 4.31 24.61 8.12
CA ASP A 15 2.94 24.96 7.79
C ASP A 15 2.47 24.15 6.57
N GLY A 16 1.60 23.17 6.82
CA GLY A 16 0.88 22.41 5.80
C GLY A 16 1.73 21.92 4.63
N GLN A 17 3.03 21.67 4.86
CA GLN A 17 3.98 21.23 3.81
C GLN A 17 4.20 22.26 2.68
N GLN A 18 3.84 23.51 2.87
CA GLN A 18 4.04 24.56 1.87
C GLN A 18 5.50 24.62 1.38
N TRP A 19 6.47 24.42 2.26
CA TRP A 19 7.90 24.43 1.92
C TRP A 19 8.29 23.37 0.88
N MET A 20 7.57 22.22 0.81
CA MET A 20 7.82 21.22 -0.24
C MET A 20 7.37 21.72 -1.60
N VAL A 21 6.21 22.37 -1.65
CA VAL A 21 5.71 22.99 -2.88
C VAL A 21 6.68 24.07 -3.34
N ASP A 22 7.14 24.91 -2.41
CA ASP A 22 8.10 25.99 -2.70
C ASP A 22 9.43 25.44 -3.21
N ARG A 23 9.96 24.39 -2.58
CA ARG A 23 11.19 23.74 -3.03
C ARG A 23 11.03 23.11 -4.42
N MET A 24 9.94 22.40 -4.67
CA MET A 24 9.68 21.80 -5.98
C MET A 24 9.56 22.87 -7.08
N ILE A 25 8.91 24.00 -6.78
CA ILE A 25 8.82 25.12 -7.72
C ILE A 25 10.19 25.71 -7.96
N GLN A 26 11.02 25.86 -6.93
CA GLN A 26 12.37 26.39 -7.03
C GLN A 26 13.27 25.52 -7.90
N GLU A 27 13.24 24.20 -7.71
CA GLU A 27 14.09 23.25 -8.40
C GLU A 27 13.63 22.96 -9.85
N THR A 28 12.34 22.89 -10.08
CA THR A 28 11.77 22.40 -11.35
C THR A 28 10.97 23.43 -12.11
N GLY A 29 10.67 24.58 -11.49
CA GLY A 29 9.76 25.60 -12.03
C GLY A 29 8.29 25.16 -12.06
N ARG A 30 7.97 23.95 -11.57
CA ARG A 30 6.62 23.39 -11.54
C ARG A 30 6.35 22.70 -10.22
N PRO A 31 5.17 22.84 -9.63
CA PRO A 31 4.77 22.02 -8.51
C PRO A 31 4.44 20.59 -8.99
N PHE A 32 4.93 19.61 -8.26
CA PHE A 32 4.54 18.22 -8.42
C PHE A 32 3.69 17.81 -7.21
N HIS A 33 2.87 16.78 -7.39
CA HIS A 33 2.30 16.11 -6.24
C HIS A 33 3.43 15.37 -5.49
N PHE A 34 3.46 15.41 -4.15
CA PHE A 34 4.61 14.95 -3.38
C PHE A 34 4.84 13.45 -3.39
N GLN A 35 3.85 12.70 -3.78
CA GLN A 35 4.03 11.29 -4.04
C GLN A 35 4.27 11.19 -5.51
N VAL A 36 5.52 10.98 -5.84
CA VAL A 36 6.07 11.14 -7.18
C VAL A 36 5.40 10.22 -8.20
N GLU A 37 4.90 9.10 -7.71
CA GLU A 37 4.56 7.99 -8.56
C GLU A 37 3.11 8.11 -9.05
N GLY A 38 2.96 8.59 -10.29
CA GLY A 38 1.69 8.55 -11.01
C GLY A 38 0.63 9.56 -10.65
N ARG A 39 0.88 10.45 -9.67
CA ARG A 39 -0.11 11.42 -9.19
C ARG A 39 -0.12 12.75 -9.93
N GLY A 40 0.64 12.82 -10.97
CA GLY A 40 0.58 13.91 -11.93
C GLY A 40 1.24 15.21 -11.50
N ARG A 41 1.49 16.03 -12.49
CA ARG A 41 2.05 17.37 -12.32
C ARG A 41 0.95 18.34 -11.98
N LEU A 42 1.13 19.13 -10.92
CA LEU A 42 0.24 20.23 -10.60
C LEU A 42 0.50 21.41 -11.56
N PRO A 43 -0.52 22.19 -11.93
CA PRO A 43 -0.33 23.35 -12.77
C PRO A 43 0.47 24.45 -12.04
N ARG A 44 1.13 25.32 -12.81
CA ARG A 44 1.94 26.43 -12.27
C ARG A 44 1.15 27.40 -11.38
N SER A 45 -0.17 27.42 -11.50
CA SER A 45 -1.05 28.25 -10.67
C SER A 45 -1.15 27.74 -9.23
N VAL A 46 -0.87 26.47 -8.96
CA VAL A 46 -0.84 25.92 -7.60
C VAL A 46 0.43 26.40 -6.91
N ARG A 47 0.28 27.28 -5.93
CA ARG A 47 1.39 27.89 -5.19
C ARG A 47 1.35 27.61 -3.69
N ARG A 48 0.25 27.11 -3.21
CA ARG A 48 0.04 26.77 -1.80
C ARG A 48 -0.47 25.36 -1.67
N HIS A 49 -0.03 24.68 -0.61
CA HIS A 49 -0.42 23.30 -0.31
C HIS A 49 -1.94 23.11 -0.31
N VAL A 50 -2.67 24.03 0.31
CA VAL A 50 -4.15 23.98 0.39
C VAL A 50 -4.86 24.08 -0.98
N MET A 51 -4.14 24.42 -2.05
CA MET A 51 -4.70 24.45 -3.40
C MET A 51 -4.65 23.09 -4.08
N ILE A 52 -3.90 22.13 -3.55
CA ILE A 52 -3.69 20.82 -4.18
C ILE A 52 -4.99 20.03 -4.16
N SER A 53 -5.64 19.93 -2.99
CA SER A 53 -6.92 19.21 -2.83
C SER A 53 -8.00 19.76 -3.79
N LYS A 54 -8.15 21.06 -3.85
CA LYS A 54 -9.08 21.72 -4.78
C LYS A 54 -8.76 21.42 -6.23
N HIS A 55 -7.48 21.45 -6.62
CA HIS A 55 -7.09 21.19 -8.00
C HIS A 55 -7.36 19.74 -8.39
N MET A 56 -6.96 18.80 -7.55
CA MET A 56 -7.19 17.36 -7.79
C MET A 56 -8.68 17.02 -7.73
N GLY A 57 -9.43 17.59 -6.77
CA GLY A 57 -10.88 17.41 -6.66
C GLY A 57 -11.64 17.90 -7.90
N ARG A 58 -11.19 19.01 -8.51
CA ARG A 58 -11.76 19.48 -9.80
C ARG A 58 -11.40 18.56 -10.97
N ALA A 59 -10.21 17.95 -10.98
CA ALA A 59 -9.87 16.97 -11.97
C ALA A 59 -10.75 15.71 -11.80
N ALA A 60 -10.96 15.26 -10.57
CA ALA A 60 -11.89 14.17 -10.26
C ALA A 60 -13.32 14.47 -10.71
N GLN A 61 -13.81 15.68 -10.43
CA GLN A 61 -15.15 16.10 -10.85
C GLN A 61 -15.33 16.08 -12.37
N ARG A 62 -14.30 16.51 -13.13
CA ARG A 62 -14.36 16.40 -14.61
C ARG A 62 -14.43 14.94 -15.06
N MET A 63 -13.68 14.03 -14.45
CA MET A 63 -13.76 12.59 -14.77
C MET A 63 -15.13 12.03 -14.41
N GLN A 64 -15.71 12.43 -13.29
CA GLN A 64 -17.06 12.03 -12.89
C GLN A 64 -18.11 12.50 -13.92
N ILE A 65 -18.07 13.76 -14.36
CA ILE A 65 -19.01 14.30 -15.36
C ILE A 65 -18.90 13.51 -16.67
N ILE A 66 -17.68 13.23 -17.13
CA ILE A 66 -17.44 12.39 -18.34
C ILE A 66 -18.03 11.00 -18.12
N ALA A 67 -17.83 10.38 -16.94
CA ALA A 67 -18.38 9.08 -16.63
C ALA A 67 -19.91 9.07 -16.71
N GLU A 68 -20.57 10.07 -16.13
CA GLU A 68 -22.03 10.26 -16.13
C GLU A 68 -22.57 10.42 -17.57
N GLU A 69 -21.86 11.20 -18.41
CA GLU A 69 -22.21 11.35 -19.83
C GLU A 69 -22.08 10.02 -20.60
N GLU A 70 -20.97 9.29 -20.44
CA GLU A 70 -20.74 8.01 -21.09
C GLU A 70 -21.76 6.95 -20.64
N GLU A 71 -22.09 6.90 -19.35
CA GLU A 71 -23.13 6.01 -18.83
C GLU A 71 -24.50 6.33 -19.45
N SER A 72 -24.84 7.63 -19.58
CA SER A 72 -26.13 8.06 -20.13
C SER A 72 -26.36 7.65 -21.57
N VAL A 73 -25.29 7.46 -22.35
CA VAL A 73 -25.34 7.02 -23.77
C VAL A 73 -25.03 5.53 -23.93
N GLY A 74 -24.86 4.78 -22.84
CA GLY A 74 -24.69 3.33 -22.85
C GLY A 74 -23.25 2.83 -23.02
N HIS A 75 -22.24 3.70 -22.90
CA HIS A 75 -20.83 3.32 -23.00
C HIS A 75 -20.28 2.81 -21.66
N MET A 76 -20.84 1.72 -21.14
CA MET A 76 -20.65 1.25 -19.76
C MET A 76 -19.17 0.96 -19.39
N THR A 77 -18.37 0.43 -20.32
CA THR A 77 -16.94 0.17 -20.07
C THR A 77 -16.15 1.47 -19.91
N THR A 78 -16.44 2.47 -20.73
CA THR A 78 -15.80 3.79 -20.60
C THR A 78 -16.24 4.48 -19.32
N ALA A 79 -17.54 4.45 -19.01
CA ALA A 79 -18.09 4.99 -17.78
C ALA A 79 -17.42 4.35 -16.55
N LEU A 80 -17.33 3.02 -16.50
CA LEU A 80 -16.65 2.28 -15.42
C LEU A 80 -15.20 2.76 -15.20
N ASN A 81 -14.41 2.88 -16.26
CA ASN A 81 -13.04 3.37 -16.17
C ASN A 81 -13.00 4.80 -15.62
N ARG A 82 -13.88 5.68 -16.12
CA ARG A 82 -13.90 7.08 -15.69
C ARG A 82 -14.40 7.25 -14.26
N TYR A 83 -15.36 6.46 -13.80
CA TYR A 83 -15.77 6.44 -12.40
C TYR A 83 -14.63 5.96 -11.49
N PHE A 84 -13.88 4.95 -11.91
CA PHE A 84 -12.71 4.49 -11.15
C PHE A 84 -11.62 5.57 -11.10
N ASP A 85 -11.31 6.21 -12.23
CA ASP A 85 -10.38 7.35 -12.30
C ASP A 85 -10.84 8.50 -11.37
N ALA A 86 -12.14 8.83 -11.40
CA ALA A 86 -12.71 9.86 -10.55
C ALA A 86 -12.61 9.51 -9.06
N SER A 87 -12.97 8.28 -8.69
CA SER A 87 -12.88 7.79 -7.32
C SER A 87 -11.45 7.89 -6.79
N THR A 88 -10.49 7.39 -7.56
CA THR A 88 -9.06 7.43 -7.21
C THR A 88 -8.54 8.87 -7.08
N LEU A 89 -8.91 9.76 -8.01
CA LEU A 89 -8.53 11.17 -7.94
C LEU A 89 -9.14 11.90 -6.74
N TYR A 90 -10.39 11.60 -6.36
CA TYR A 90 -10.99 12.13 -5.13
C TYR A 90 -10.27 11.60 -3.88
N ALA A 91 -9.89 10.31 -3.87
CA ALA A 91 -9.11 9.73 -2.79
C ALA A 91 -7.74 10.42 -2.65
N HIS A 92 -7.05 10.70 -3.77
CA HIS A 92 -5.82 11.49 -3.74
C HIS A 92 -6.04 12.94 -3.30
N ALA A 93 -7.13 13.56 -3.71
CA ALA A 93 -7.45 14.95 -3.33
C ALA A 93 -7.67 15.08 -1.82
N GLN A 94 -8.34 14.12 -1.19
CA GLN A 94 -8.57 14.13 0.25
C GLN A 94 -7.33 13.72 1.07
N HIS A 95 -6.43 12.94 0.47
CA HIS A 95 -5.24 12.46 1.16
C HIS A 95 -4.31 13.58 1.64
N VAL A 96 -4.21 14.68 0.91
CA VAL A 96 -3.36 15.81 1.28
C VAL A 96 -3.91 16.68 2.42
N ILE A 97 -5.09 16.37 2.94
CA ILE A 97 -5.75 17.05 4.06
C ILE A 97 -5.56 16.19 5.32
N PHE A 98 -4.78 16.67 6.29
CA PHE A 98 -4.45 15.93 7.52
C PHE A 98 -5.35 16.31 8.71
N GLU A 99 -6.63 16.51 8.44
CA GLU A 99 -7.67 16.76 9.43
C GLU A 99 -9.03 16.31 8.88
N ASN A 100 -9.95 15.91 9.76
CA ASN A 100 -11.30 15.50 9.38
C ASN A 100 -12.22 16.73 9.26
N ASN A 101 -11.93 17.60 8.30
CA ASN A 101 -12.72 18.77 8.02
C ASN A 101 -13.80 18.51 6.94
N ALA A 102 -14.63 19.53 6.67
CA ALA A 102 -15.72 19.42 5.70
C ALA A 102 -15.24 19.14 4.26
N GLU A 103 -14.09 19.71 3.85
CA GLU A 103 -13.52 19.47 2.52
C GLU A 103 -13.10 18.00 2.37
N LYS A 104 -12.37 17.44 3.35
CA LYS A 104 -11.98 16.04 3.34
C LYS A 104 -13.20 15.13 3.29
N SER A 105 -14.20 15.40 4.13
CA SER A 105 -15.44 14.60 4.17
C SER A 105 -16.19 14.64 2.85
N TYR A 106 -16.27 15.81 2.20
CA TYR A 106 -16.88 15.95 0.87
C TYR A 106 -16.13 15.12 -0.19
N LEU A 107 -14.81 15.26 -0.25
CA LEU A 107 -13.97 14.55 -1.24
C LEU A 107 -14.03 13.04 -1.04
N HIS A 108 -13.98 12.58 0.21
CA HIS A 108 -14.12 11.16 0.52
C HIS A 108 -15.50 10.63 0.12
N ALA A 109 -16.57 11.33 0.47
CA ALA A 109 -17.93 10.95 0.06
C ALA A 109 -18.10 10.94 -1.48
N ALA A 110 -17.42 11.85 -2.20
CA ALA A 110 -17.42 11.84 -3.66
C ALA A 110 -16.66 10.62 -4.23
N SER A 111 -15.53 10.22 -3.61
CA SER A 111 -14.83 8.99 -3.97
C SER A 111 -15.74 7.77 -3.81
N LEU A 112 -16.43 7.64 -2.67
CA LEU A 112 -17.37 6.54 -2.42
C LEU A 112 -18.51 6.49 -3.44
N ARG A 113 -19.13 7.65 -3.76
CA ARG A 113 -20.21 7.69 -4.77
C ARG A 113 -19.73 7.21 -6.15
N CYS A 114 -18.55 7.65 -6.59
CA CYS A 114 -17.98 7.18 -7.85
C CYS A 114 -17.69 5.67 -7.78
N PHE A 115 -17.18 5.18 -6.66
CA PHE A 115 -16.93 3.75 -6.50
C PHE A 115 -18.21 2.91 -6.42
N ASP A 116 -19.32 3.49 -5.98
CA ASP A 116 -20.64 2.83 -6.04
C ASP A 116 -21.07 2.55 -7.49
N HIS A 117 -20.83 3.48 -8.43
CA HIS A 117 -21.00 3.22 -9.85
C HIS A 117 -20.02 2.16 -10.36
N VAL A 118 -18.76 2.17 -9.92
CA VAL A 118 -17.80 1.10 -10.24
C VAL A 118 -18.34 -0.26 -9.83
N ARG A 119 -18.90 -0.40 -8.62
CA ARG A 119 -19.49 -1.66 -8.14
C ARG A 119 -20.68 -2.12 -9.00
N GLN A 120 -21.50 -1.18 -9.47
CA GLN A 120 -22.67 -1.49 -10.30
C GLN A 120 -22.28 -1.88 -11.72
N LEU A 121 -21.25 -1.26 -12.30
CA LEU A 121 -20.83 -1.44 -13.69
C LEU A 121 -19.76 -2.52 -13.87
N ALA A 122 -19.12 -2.99 -12.78
CA ALA A 122 -18.07 -3.99 -12.85
C ALA A 122 -18.57 -5.30 -13.48
N PRO A 123 -17.75 -6.01 -14.30
CA PRO A 123 -18.13 -7.27 -14.94
C PRO A 123 -18.16 -8.46 -13.95
N TYR A 124 -17.96 -8.23 -12.67
CA TYR A 124 -17.97 -9.20 -11.58
C TYR A 124 -18.52 -8.55 -10.31
N ARG A 125 -18.84 -9.37 -9.31
CA ARG A 125 -19.43 -8.90 -8.05
C ARG A 125 -18.39 -8.20 -7.17
N ILE A 126 -18.67 -6.96 -6.78
CA ILE A 126 -17.94 -6.20 -5.79
C ILE A 126 -18.90 -5.85 -4.65
N GLU A 127 -18.55 -6.21 -3.44
CA GLU A 127 -19.34 -5.94 -2.24
C GLU A 127 -18.64 -4.91 -1.36
N HIS A 128 -19.40 -3.92 -0.91
CA HIS A 128 -18.98 -3.08 0.21
C HIS A 128 -19.36 -3.77 1.50
N ILE A 129 -18.38 -3.98 2.38
CA ILE A 129 -18.55 -4.76 3.61
C ILE A 129 -18.20 -3.87 4.80
N ASN A 130 -19.07 -3.88 5.80
CA ASN A 130 -18.79 -3.34 7.12
C ASN A 130 -18.61 -4.51 8.09
N ILE A 131 -17.54 -4.44 8.89
CA ILE A 131 -17.15 -5.49 9.84
C ILE A 131 -17.11 -4.87 11.23
N ASP A 132 -17.94 -5.38 12.12
CA ASP A 132 -17.93 -4.99 13.52
C ASP A 132 -16.67 -5.52 14.21
N TRP A 133 -16.00 -4.65 14.93
CA TRP A 133 -14.80 -4.94 15.68
C TRP A 133 -14.81 -4.15 17.00
N SER A 134 -14.05 -4.58 18.01
CA SER A 134 -14.00 -3.92 19.33
C SER A 134 -13.61 -2.44 19.28
N GLY A 135 -12.82 -2.02 18.27
CA GLY A 135 -12.43 -0.62 18.03
C GLY A 135 -13.42 0.18 17.19
N GLY A 136 -14.53 -0.41 16.70
CA GLY A 136 -15.53 0.27 15.88
C GLY A 136 -15.97 -0.56 14.67
N VAL A 137 -16.36 0.11 13.58
CA VAL A 137 -16.80 -0.55 12.34
C VAL A 137 -15.75 -0.32 11.25
N LEU A 138 -15.11 -1.39 10.83
CA LEU A 138 -14.19 -1.41 9.68
C LEU A 138 -14.96 -1.46 8.37
N SER A 139 -14.38 -0.95 7.31
CA SER A 139 -14.99 -0.93 5.97
C SER A 139 -14.04 -1.48 4.93
N GLY A 140 -14.56 -2.32 4.02
CA GLY A 140 -13.76 -2.92 2.94
C GLY A 140 -14.56 -3.18 1.68
N ASN A 141 -13.85 -3.44 0.59
CA ASN A 141 -14.41 -3.86 -0.69
C ASN A 141 -13.94 -5.28 -1.02
N LEU A 142 -14.89 -6.22 -1.15
CA LEU A 142 -14.63 -7.59 -1.56
C LEU A 142 -14.96 -7.77 -3.03
N HIS A 143 -13.94 -8.10 -3.81
CA HIS A 143 -14.05 -8.42 -5.23
C HIS A 143 -14.06 -9.93 -5.39
N LEU A 144 -15.13 -10.48 -5.93
CA LEU A 144 -15.35 -11.92 -6.05
C LEU A 144 -15.01 -12.40 -7.45
N ALA A 145 -14.07 -13.32 -7.57
CA ALA A 145 -13.78 -14.04 -8.80
C ALA A 145 -14.98 -14.94 -9.16
N ASN A 146 -15.20 -15.11 -10.46
CA ASN A 146 -16.29 -15.96 -10.96
C ASN A 146 -15.89 -17.44 -10.93
N THR A 147 -15.91 -18.03 -9.73
CA THR A 147 -15.54 -19.41 -9.48
C THR A 147 -16.75 -20.24 -9.08
N THR A 148 -16.77 -21.53 -9.41
CA THR A 148 -17.86 -22.46 -9.06
C THR A 148 -17.64 -23.15 -7.73
N LYS A 149 -16.47 -22.99 -7.12
CA LYS A 149 -16.07 -23.57 -5.83
C LYS A 149 -15.47 -22.48 -4.97
N PRO A 150 -15.39 -22.68 -3.65
CA PRO A 150 -14.62 -21.78 -2.79
C PRO A 150 -13.20 -21.60 -3.32
N ALA A 151 -12.76 -20.35 -3.39
CA ALA A 151 -11.48 -19.98 -3.99
C ALA A 151 -10.58 -19.25 -2.97
N PRO A 152 -9.26 -19.17 -3.23
CA PRO A 152 -8.35 -18.42 -2.39
C PRO A 152 -8.75 -16.95 -2.27
N LEU A 153 -8.45 -16.36 -1.12
CA LEU A 153 -8.65 -14.94 -0.86
C LEU A 153 -7.33 -14.23 -0.69
N VAL A 154 -7.11 -13.19 -1.48
CA VAL A 154 -6.06 -12.18 -1.25
C VAL A 154 -6.59 -11.14 -0.29
N PHE A 155 -6.03 -11.06 0.90
CA PHE A 155 -6.25 -9.94 1.81
C PHE A 155 -5.22 -8.87 1.49
N TYR A 156 -5.66 -7.83 0.78
CA TYR A 156 -4.80 -6.73 0.37
C TYR A 156 -4.67 -5.69 1.49
N ILE A 157 -3.44 -5.45 1.91
CA ILE A 157 -3.10 -4.44 2.92
C ILE A 157 -2.46 -3.26 2.20
N PRO A 158 -3.18 -2.13 2.07
CA PRO A 158 -2.71 -0.97 1.32
C PRO A 158 -1.58 -0.21 2.03
N GLY A 159 -0.85 0.62 1.28
CA GLY A 159 0.05 1.61 1.85
C GLY A 159 -0.69 2.63 2.73
N CYS A 160 0.06 3.31 3.61
CA CYS A 160 -0.52 4.26 4.58
C CYS A 160 -1.28 5.45 3.95
N ASP A 161 -1.08 5.69 2.68
CA ASP A 161 -1.64 6.80 1.91
C ASP A 161 -2.78 6.37 0.96
N GLN A 162 -3.20 5.12 1.02
CA GLN A 162 -4.25 4.56 0.17
C GLN A 162 -5.55 4.35 0.94
N THR A 163 -6.65 4.25 0.18
CA THR A 163 -7.96 3.80 0.65
C THR A 163 -8.40 2.56 -0.15
N LYS A 164 -9.37 1.85 0.36
CA LYS A 164 -9.88 0.61 -0.22
C LYS A 164 -10.41 0.72 -1.66
N GLU A 165 -10.75 1.94 -2.10
CA GLU A 165 -11.24 2.21 -3.47
C GLU A 165 -10.13 2.28 -4.50
N MET A 166 -8.86 2.42 -4.09
CA MET A 166 -7.76 2.69 -5.00
C MET A 166 -7.19 1.43 -5.66
N PHE A 167 -7.44 0.26 -5.08
CA PHE A 167 -6.98 -1.03 -5.59
C PHE A 167 -7.96 -2.16 -5.18
N PRO A 168 -8.18 -3.14 -6.08
CA PRO A 168 -7.66 -3.29 -7.43
C PRO A 168 -8.43 -2.48 -8.49
N HIS A 169 -7.84 -2.31 -9.68
CA HIS A 169 -8.55 -1.72 -10.81
C HIS A 169 -9.64 -2.68 -11.31
N PRO A 170 -10.88 -2.22 -11.56
CA PRO A 170 -12.02 -3.11 -11.81
C PRO A 170 -11.92 -3.92 -13.11
N LEU A 171 -11.24 -3.43 -14.14
CA LEU A 171 -11.02 -4.17 -15.39
C LEU A 171 -9.66 -4.88 -15.47
N LEU A 172 -8.71 -4.50 -14.61
CA LEU A 172 -7.36 -5.04 -14.60
C LEU A 172 -7.05 -5.69 -13.25
N ASN A 173 -8.02 -6.42 -12.70
CA ASN A 173 -7.90 -7.07 -11.41
C ASN A 173 -7.05 -8.34 -11.52
N GLN A 174 -5.77 -8.21 -11.19
CA GLN A 174 -4.78 -9.29 -11.32
C GLN A 174 -5.09 -10.49 -10.41
N ALA A 175 -5.73 -10.29 -9.26
CA ALA A 175 -6.11 -11.40 -8.38
C ALA A 175 -7.23 -12.24 -9.03
N LEU A 176 -8.25 -11.58 -9.59
CA LEU A 176 -9.33 -12.28 -10.27
C LEU A 176 -8.86 -13.03 -11.52
N GLN A 177 -7.86 -12.50 -12.24
CA GLN A 177 -7.24 -13.17 -13.40
C GLN A 177 -6.54 -14.48 -13.01
N ARG A 178 -6.29 -14.68 -11.70
CA ARG A 178 -5.68 -15.88 -11.11
C ARG A 178 -6.69 -16.72 -10.31
N ASP A 179 -7.98 -16.53 -10.55
CA ASP A 179 -9.07 -17.19 -9.82
C ASP A 179 -8.96 -17.04 -8.29
N MET A 180 -8.52 -15.89 -7.83
CA MET A 180 -8.47 -15.51 -6.42
C MET A 180 -9.41 -14.33 -6.15
N HIS A 181 -10.19 -14.41 -5.07
CA HIS A 181 -10.90 -13.25 -4.56
C HIS A 181 -9.91 -12.24 -4.00
N ILE A 182 -10.31 -10.96 -3.90
CA ILE A 182 -9.48 -9.97 -3.23
C ILE A 182 -10.32 -9.05 -2.36
N PHE A 183 -9.87 -8.83 -1.13
CA PHE A 183 -10.46 -7.91 -0.19
C PHE A 183 -9.48 -6.78 0.14
N SER A 184 -9.91 -5.54 -0.11
CA SER A 184 -9.19 -4.33 0.27
C SER A 184 -9.96 -3.61 1.36
N PHE A 185 -9.31 -3.16 2.43
CA PHE A 185 -9.98 -2.52 3.55
C PHE A 185 -9.28 -1.24 4.01
N ASP A 186 -10.06 -0.37 4.64
CA ASP A 186 -9.52 0.76 5.38
C ASP A 186 -9.24 0.31 6.82
N GLY A 187 -7.99 -0.01 7.11
CA GLY A 187 -7.58 -0.34 8.46
C GLY A 187 -7.58 0.87 9.41
N PRO A 188 -7.29 0.68 10.70
CA PRO A 188 -7.18 1.78 11.66
C PRO A 188 -6.30 2.92 11.15
N GLY A 189 -6.79 4.15 11.25
CA GLY A 189 -6.12 5.34 10.76
C GLY A 189 -6.39 5.68 9.28
N GLN A 190 -6.86 4.75 8.46
CA GLN A 190 -7.04 4.94 7.02
C GLN A 190 -8.50 5.26 6.64
N GLY A 191 -8.68 5.95 5.53
CA GLY A 191 -9.94 6.15 4.83
C GLY A 191 -11.15 6.37 5.73
N GLU A 192 -12.16 5.53 5.54
CA GLU A 192 -13.41 5.55 6.31
C GLU A 192 -13.22 5.27 7.80
N SER A 193 -12.28 4.40 8.15
CA SER A 193 -11.97 4.10 9.56
C SER A 193 -11.48 5.35 10.30
N ASN A 194 -10.59 6.15 9.71
CA ASN A 194 -10.14 7.39 10.31
C ASN A 194 -11.28 8.43 10.44
N LEU A 195 -12.13 8.54 9.41
CA LEU A 195 -13.28 9.46 9.45
C LEU A 195 -14.32 9.05 10.50
N ARG A 196 -14.43 7.76 10.80
CA ARG A 196 -15.24 7.21 11.89
C ARG A 196 -14.58 7.33 13.27
N GLY A 197 -13.37 7.93 13.35
CA GLY A 197 -12.63 8.15 14.59
C GLY A 197 -11.73 6.98 15.02
N ILE A 198 -11.62 5.93 14.22
CA ILE A 198 -10.74 4.80 14.49
C ILE A 198 -9.31 5.21 14.12
N LYS A 199 -8.49 5.51 15.12
CA LYS A 199 -7.10 5.94 14.96
C LYS A 199 -6.14 4.76 15.02
N LEU A 200 -5.00 4.89 14.33
CA LEU A 200 -3.92 3.92 14.36
C LEU A 200 -3.23 3.93 15.73
N THR A 201 -3.01 2.75 16.29
CA THR A 201 -2.14 2.52 17.45
C THR A 201 -1.04 1.53 17.09
N PRO A 202 -0.04 1.31 17.95
CA PRO A 202 1.04 0.36 17.65
C PRO A 202 0.58 -1.09 17.36
N THR A 203 -0.60 -1.50 17.83
CA THR A 203 -1.05 -2.91 17.78
C THR A 203 -2.43 -3.13 17.18
N ASN A 204 -3.25 -2.09 16.98
CA ASN A 204 -4.65 -2.30 16.63
C ASN A 204 -4.88 -2.66 15.15
N TYR A 205 -3.84 -2.53 14.30
CA TYR A 205 -4.00 -2.90 12.89
C TYR A 205 -4.11 -4.41 12.70
N GLU A 206 -3.26 -5.18 13.37
CA GLU A 206 -3.34 -6.65 13.35
C GLU A 206 -4.59 -7.18 14.05
N GLU A 207 -5.08 -6.51 15.10
CA GLU A 207 -6.34 -6.87 15.76
C GLU A 207 -7.54 -6.65 14.83
N ALA A 208 -7.59 -5.50 14.15
CA ALA A 208 -8.61 -5.19 13.15
C ALA A 208 -8.56 -6.17 11.96
N ALA A 209 -7.36 -6.50 11.49
CA ALA A 209 -7.17 -7.47 10.42
C ALA A 209 -7.64 -8.87 10.84
N SER A 210 -7.37 -9.31 12.07
CA SER A 210 -7.85 -10.61 12.58
C SER A 210 -9.38 -10.67 12.61
N ALA A 211 -10.05 -9.60 13.03
CA ALA A 211 -11.52 -9.52 12.97
C ALA A 211 -12.05 -9.55 11.53
N ALA A 212 -11.35 -8.89 10.60
CA ALA A 212 -11.70 -8.97 9.19
C ALA A 212 -11.51 -10.40 8.63
N ILE A 213 -10.45 -11.09 9.04
CA ILE A 213 -10.19 -12.50 8.66
C ILE A 213 -11.31 -13.40 9.18
N ASP A 214 -11.77 -13.23 10.44
CA ASP A 214 -12.90 -13.99 11.00
C ASP A 214 -14.14 -13.90 10.12
N TYR A 215 -14.50 -12.68 9.71
CA TYR A 215 -15.62 -12.45 8.82
C TYR A 215 -15.40 -13.09 7.44
N LEU A 216 -14.24 -12.89 6.83
CA LEU A 216 -13.95 -13.31 5.46
C LEU A 216 -13.93 -14.84 5.32
N ILE A 217 -13.29 -15.56 6.24
CA ILE A 217 -13.24 -17.03 6.18
C ILE A 217 -14.58 -17.71 6.53
N SER A 218 -15.55 -16.97 7.08
CA SER A 218 -16.92 -17.47 7.28
C SER A 218 -17.76 -17.46 6.01
N ARG A 219 -17.28 -16.83 4.94
CA ARG A 219 -18.00 -16.69 3.67
C ARG A 219 -17.93 -17.98 2.84
N PRO A 220 -19.05 -18.43 2.26
CA PRO A 220 -19.08 -19.69 1.51
C PRO A 220 -18.27 -19.65 0.19
N GLU A 221 -17.99 -18.45 -0.36
CA GLU A 221 -17.22 -18.29 -1.58
C GLU A 221 -15.71 -18.47 -1.35
N ILE A 222 -15.26 -18.31 -0.10
CA ILE A 222 -13.83 -18.26 0.25
C ILE A 222 -13.38 -19.62 0.80
N ASP A 223 -12.24 -20.13 0.30
CA ASP A 223 -11.57 -21.26 0.92
C ASP A 223 -10.86 -20.78 2.20
N PRO A 224 -11.33 -21.17 3.40
CA PRO A 224 -10.78 -20.68 4.66
C PRO A 224 -9.33 -21.09 4.92
N LYS A 225 -8.79 -22.05 4.16
CA LYS A 225 -7.41 -22.53 4.27
C LYS A 225 -6.45 -21.79 3.35
N LEU A 226 -6.97 -21.02 2.40
CA LEU A 226 -6.20 -20.36 1.35
C LEU A 226 -6.36 -18.84 1.41
N LEU A 227 -6.30 -18.29 2.64
CA LEU A 227 -6.23 -16.85 2.85
C LEU A 227 -4.76 -16.42 2.77
N VAL A 228 -4.44 -15.58 1.79
CA VAL A 228 -3.09 -15.05 1.57
C VAL A 228 -3.07 -13.54 1.78
N VAL A 229 -1.98 -13.02 2.30
CA VAL A 229 -1.79 -11.58 2.53
C VAL A 229 -0.91 -11.00 1.42
N TYR A 230 -1.42 -9.98 0.74
CA TYR A 230 -0.67 -9.15 -0.19
C TYR A 230 -0.56 -7.74 0.39
N ALA A 231 0.63 -7.35 0.81
CA ALA A 231 0.86 -6.16 1.62
C ALA A 231 1.88 -5.22 0.95
N MET A 232 1.47 -3.99 0.59
CA MET A 232 2.26 -3.10 -0.23
C MET A 232 2.67 -1.82 0.49
N SER A 233 3.91 -1.35 0.27
CA SER A 233 4.43 -0.12 0.87
C SER A 233 4.35 -0.20 2.40
N PHE A 234 3.81 0.80 3.10
CA PHE A 234 3.62 0.70 4.55
C PHE A 234 2.69 -0.45 4.96
N GLY A 235 1.83 -0.91 4.05
CA GLY A 235 1.09 -2.15 4.23
C GLY A 235 1.98 -3.35 4.48
N SER A 236 3.21 -3.37 3.97
CA SER A 236 4.17 -4.47 4.22
C SER A 236 4.56 -4.58 5.70
N HIS A 237 4.67 -3.46 6.41
CA HIS A 237 4.84 -3.45 7.86
C HIS A 237 3.66 -4.12 8.57
N TRP A 238 2.42 -3.71 8.21
CA TRP A 238 1.22 -4.31 8.81
C TRP A 238 1.05 -5.78 8.39
N GLY A 239 1.35 -6.12 7.13
CA GLY A 239 1.26 -7.51 6.65
C GLY A 239 2.19 -8.47 7.39
N VAL A 240 3.43 -8.05 7.64
CA VAL A 240 4.40 -8.80 8.47
C VAL A 240 3.85 -8.99 9.89
N ARG A 241 3.31 -7.95 10.52
CA ARG A 241 2.71 -8.02 11.86
C ARG A 241 1.48 -8.94 11.89
N ILE A 242 0.60 -8.84 10.88
CA ILE A 242 -0.57 -9.72 10.75
C ILE A 242 -0.11 -11.17 10.65
N ALA A 243 0.81 -11.50 9.74
CA ALA A 243 1.29 -12.87 9.57
C ALA A 243 2.03 -13.42 10.80
N SER A 244 2.66 -12.54 11.61
CA SER A 244 3.31 -12.95 12.86
C SER A 244 2.33 -13.26 14.00
N LYS A 245 1.08 -12.78 13.91
CA LYS A 245 0.05 -12.89 14.95
C LYS A 245 -1.09 -13.82 14.57
N ASP A 246 -1.37 -14.00 13.29
CA ASP A 246 -2.52 -14.75 12.81
C ASP A 246 -2.06 -15.97 11.97
N SER A 247 -2.15 -17.14 12.57
CA SER A 247 -1.73 -18.42 11.95
C SER A 247 -2.65 -18.88 10.81
N ARG A 248 -3.75 -18.19 10.55
CA ARG A 248 -4.65 -18.47 9.42
C ARG A 248 -4.12 -17.91 8.09
N VAL A 249 -3.11 -17.06 8.14
CA VAL A 249 -2.42 -16.58 6.93
C VAL A 249 -1.67 -17.74 6.29
N HIS A 250 -2.10 -18.12 5.09
CA HIS A 250 -1.51 -19.24 4.33
C HIS A 250 -0.18 -18.87 3.66
N ALA A 251 -0.04 -17.64 3.17
CA ALA A 251 1.19 -17.07 2.62
C ALA A 251 1.17 -15.54 2.70
N LEU A 252 2.36 -14.94 2.79
CA LEU A 252 2.56 -13.49 2.79
C LEU A 252 3.44 -13.06 1.62
N ALA A 253 2.99 -12.09 0.83
CA ALA A 253 3.86 -11.32 -0.08
C ALA A 253 3.86 -9.85 0.35
N ALA A 254 5.03 -9.32 0.65
CA ALA A 254 5.23 -7.96 1.15
C ALA A 254 6.22 -7.16 0.26
N PRO A 255 5.83 -6.83 -0.98
CA PRO A 255 6.65 -5.97 -1.84
C PRO A 255 6.62 -4.51 -1.40
N TRP A 256 7.59 -3.73 -1.90
CA TRP A 256 7.79 -2.34 -1.58
C TRP A 256 8.02 -2.16 -0.07
N ALA A 257 9.14 -2.69 0.38
CA ALA A 257 9.48 -2.79 1.79
C ALA A 257 9.21 -1.52 2.60
N SER A 258 8.61 -1.66 3.76
CA SER A 258 8.45 -0.61 4.76
C SER A 258 8.46 -1.20 6.18
N TYR A 259 9.08 -2.36 6.35
CA TYR A 259 9.19 -3.07 7.61
C TYR A 259 10.45 -2.74 8.41
N CYS A 260 11.36 -1.93 7.86
CA CYS A 260 12.51 -1.39 8.61
C CYS A 260 12.09 -0.37 9.67
N GLU A 261 13.04 0.15 10.43
CA GLU A 261 12.77 1.11 11.50
C GLU A 261 12.10 2.38 10.97
N LYS A 262 11.16 2.91 11.73
CA LYS A 262 10.25 3.96 11.26
C LYS A 262 10.92 5.33 11.07
N TYR A 263 12.07 5.57 11.71
CA TYR A 263 12.78 6.84 11.53
C TYR A 263 13.24 7.05 10.08
N HIS A 264 13.51 5.99 9.30
CA HIS A 264 13.84 6.11 7.88
C HIS A 264 12.71 6.78 7.09
N LEU A 265 11.47 6.47 7.42
CA LEU A 265 10.31 7.10 6.79
C LEU A 265 9.95 8.43 7.43
N LEU A 266 10.03 8.53 8.75
CA LEU A 266 9.45 9.64 9.49
C LEU A 266 10.44 10.80 9.69
N ASP A 267 11.74 10.52 9.81
CA ASP A 267 12.75 11.54 10.09
C ASP A 267 13.66 11.82 8.88
N ASP A 268 14.04 10.79 8.12
CA ASP A 268 14.99 10.93 7.01
C ASP A 268 14.30 11.32 5.69
N GLU A 269 13.02 10.96 5.52
CA GLU A 269 12.20 11.29 4.37
C GLU A 269 11.50 12.67 4.51
N ALA A 270 10.64 12.98 3.55
CA ALA A 270 9.90 14.23 3.52
C ALA A 270 9.00 14.40 4.76
N PRO A 271 8.98 15.57 5.41
CA PRO A 271 8.21 15.83 6.65
C PRO A 271 6.71 15.54 6.55
N ARG A 272 6.16 15.46 5.35
CA ARG A 272 4.76 15.10 5.15
C ARG A 272 4.42 13.71 5.71
N TRP A 273 5.39 12.79 5.73
CA TRP A 273 5.16 11.45 6.27
C TRP A 273 4.89 11.53 7.77
N LYS A 274 5.65 12.33 8.48
CA LYS A 274 5.41 12.57 9.91
C LYS A 274 4.04 13.20 10.15
N GLN A 275 3.65 14.19 9.35
CA GLN A 275 2.32 14.80 9.43
C GLN A 275 1.20 13.81 9.09
N LEU A 276 1.41 12.96 8.09
CA LEU A 276 0.46 11.90 7.76
C LEU A 276 0.27 10.96 8.96
N PHE A 277 1.36 10.48 9.55
CA PHE A 277 1.28 9.56 10.68
C PHE A 277 0.68 10.22 11.94
N MET A 278 0.94 11.48 12.20
CA MET A 278 0.23 12.24 13.23
C MET A 278 -1.28 12.26 12.98
N TYR A 279 -1.70 12.43 11.73
CA TYR A 279 -3.12 12.36 11.35
C TYR A 279 -3.69 10.94 11.52
N LEU A 280 -2.96 9.89 11.09
CA LEU A 280 -3.42 8.49 11.20
C LEU A 280 -3.58 8.08 12.67
N THR A 281 -2.65 8.48 13.53
CA THR A 281 -2.64 8.17 14.97
C THR A 281 -3.49 9.12 15.80
N GLY A 282 -3.75 10.33 15.29
CA GLY A 282 -4.50 11.36 16.00
C GLY A 282 -3.67 12.13 17.04
N VAL A 283 -2.36 11.90 17.12
CA VAL A 283 -1.48 12.68 18.02
C VAL A 283 -1.22 14.07 17.46
N THR A 284 -0.96 15.02 18.35
CA THR A 284 -0.78 16.43 18.01
C THR A 284 0.65 16.93 18.13
N THR A 285 1.53 16.14 18.74
CA THR A 285 2.95 16.47 18.86
C THR A 285 3.80 15.41 18.15
N GLU A 286 4.97 15.82 17.65
CA GLU A 286 5.90 14.89 17.04
C GLU A 286 6.52 13.93 18.06
N ALA A 287 6.66 14.37 19.33
CA ALA A 287 7.18 13.53 20.40
C ALA A 287 6.26 12.34 20.69
N ASP A 288 4.94 12.59 20.75
CA ASP A 288 3.96 11.51 20.94
C ASP A 288 3.98 10.54 19.74
N LEU A 289 4.22 11.05 18.53
CA LEU A 289 4.37 10.20 17.35
C LEU A 289 5.63 9.34 17.42
N ASP A 290 6.75 9.91 17.89
CA ASP A 290 8.01 9.18 18.00
C ASP A 290 7.86 7.96 18.93
N GLU A 291 7.15 8.12 20.07
CA GLU A 291 6.85 7.00 20.99
C GLU A 291 6.02 5.90 20.30
N ILE A 292 5.02 6.28 19.51
CA ILE A 292 4.22 5.32 18.74
C ILE A 292 5.09 4.64 17.68
N ALA A 293 5.91 5.37 16.96
CA ALA A 293 6.78 4.87 15.91
C ALA A 293 7.80 3.84 16.44
N ASP A 294 8.40 4.11 17.59
CA ASP A 294 9.33 3.19 18.27
C ASP A 294 8.64 1.87 18.64
N ALA A 295 7.35 1.93 19.02
CA ALA A 295 6.56 0.74 19.33
C ALA A 295 6.09 -0.03 18.09
N MET A 296 6.29 0.50 16.88
CA MET A 296 5.90 -0.13 15.60
C MET A 296 7.01 -0.97 14.97
N SER A 297 8.10 -1.28 15.66
CA SER A 297 9.13 -2.19 15.14
C SER A 297 8.58 -3.58 14.89
N VAL A 298 9.10 -4.26 13.87
CA VAL A 298 8.82 -5.68 13.58
C VAL A 298 9.92 -6.60 14.10
N ARG A 299 11.02 -6.06 14.61
CA ARG A 299 12.13 -6.84 15.16
C ARG A 299 11.66 -7.68 16.34
N GLY A 300 12.12 -8.93 16.38
CA GLY A 300 11.70 -9.90 17.40
C GLY A 300 10.30 -10.48 17.20
N MET A 301 9.56 -10.08 16.13
CA MET A 301 8.28 -10.69 15.81
C MET A 301 8.28 -11.47 14.50
N VAL A 302 9.14 -11.14 13.54
CA VAL A 302 9.15 -11.82 12.23
C VAL A 302 9.48 -13.30 12.33
N GLY A 303 10.25 -13.71 13.32
CA GLY A 303 10.53 -15.12 13.62
C GLY A 303 9.30 -15.94 14.04
N ALA A 304 8.19 -15.31 14.40
CA ALA A 304 6.92 -15.96 14.68
C ALA A 304 6.07 -16.23 13.43
N ILE A 305 6.45 -15.71 12.26
CA ILE A 305 5.76 -16.00 11.00
C ILE A 305 5.98 -17.46 10.64
N ALA A 306 4.87 -18.21 10.47
CA ALA A 306 4.92 -19.64 10.15
C ALA A 306 4.65 -19.95 8.67
N CYS A 307 4.03 -19.02 7.95
CA CYS A 307 3.64 -19.24 6.55
C CYS A 307 4.78 -18.87 5.58
N PRO A 308 4.78 -19.43 4.35
CA PRO A 308 5.66 -19.00 3.28
C PRO A 308 5.62 -17.48 3.09
N THR A 309 6.80 -16.85 3.04
CA THR A 309 6.91 -15.37 3.02
C THR A 309 7.81 -14.89 1.89
N LEU A 310 7.29 -13.96 1.09
CA LEU A 310 8.03 -13.18 0.11
C LEU A 310 8.22 -11.76 0.62
N LEU A 311 9.47 -11.36 0.81
CA LEU A 311 9.85 -9.97 0.99
C LEU A 311 10.40 -9.42 -0.32
N ALA A 312 10.14 -8.15 -0.65
CA ALA A 312 10.78 -7.51 -1.79
C ALA A 312 11.07 -6.03 -1.55
N VAL A 313 12.18 -5.55 -2.11
CA VAL A 313 12.71 -4.20 -1.88
C VAL A 313 13.45 -3.69 -3.10
N GLY A 314 13.45 -2.39 -3.32
CA GLY A 314 14.40 -1.74 -4.24
C GLY A 314 15.77 -1.60 -3.57
N GLU A 315 16.84 -1.86 -4.32
CA GLU A 315 18.22 -1.84 -3.79
C GLU A 315 18.59 -0.51 -3.10
N TYR A 316 18.01 0.60 -3.57
CA TYR A 316 18.26 1.95 -3.06
C TYR A 316 17.01 2.58 -2.41
N ASP A 317 16.12 1.77 -1.83
CA ASP A 317 14.95 2.30 -1.12
C ASP A 317 15.40 3.00 0.17
N PRO A 318 15.30 4.35 0.27
CA PRO A 318 15.74 5.06 1.46
C PRO A 318 14.87 4.80 2.70
N ARG A 319 13.66 4.26 2.49
CA ARG A 319 12.70 3.92 3.56
C ARG A 319 12.98 2.55 4.17
N SER A 320 13.76 1.75 3.45
CA SER A 320 14.07 0.38 3.85
C SER A 320 15.48 0.02 3.41
N PRO A 321 16.50 0.54 4.14
CA PRO A 321 17.90 0.24 3.84
C PRO A 321 18.13 -1.26 3.74
N LEU A 322 18.85 -1.68 2.70
CA LEU A 322 18.98 -3.08 2.33
C LEU A 322 19.63 -3.91 3.44
N GLU A 323 20.56 -3.32 4.20
CA GLU A 323 21.20 -3.96 5.35
C GLU A 323 20.18 -4.36 6.43
N GLU A 324 19.23 -3.48 6.76
CA GLU A 324 18.17 -3.81 7.71
C GLU A 324 17.20 -4.85 7.14
N VAL A 325 16.93 -4.79 5.84
CA VAL A 325 16.09 -5.81 5.17
C VAL A 325 16.73 -7.20 5.27
N TYR A 326 18.05 -7.29 5.12
CA TYR A 326 18.77 -8.55 5.31
C TYR A 326 18.68 -9.07 6.75
N GLU A 327 18.81 -8.18 7.74
CA GLU A 327 18.66 -8.58 9.15
C GLU A 327 17.27 -9.12 9.45
N ILE A 328 16.21 -8.46 8.92
CA ILE A 328 14.83 -8.90 9.06
C ILE A 328 14.59 -10.23 8.33
N PHE A 329 15.17 -10.39 7.12
CA PHE A 329 15.08 -11.65 6.39
C PHE A 329 15.79 -12.80 7.11
N ASP A 330 16.93 -12.55 7.75
CA ASP A 330 17.66 -13.54 8.54
C ASP A 330 16.90 -13.97 9.81
N GLU A 331 16.10 -13.07 10.39
CA GLU A 331 15.26 -13.37 11.56
C GLU A 331 14.08 -14.29 11.23
N LEU A 332 13.64 -14.36 9.96
CA LEU A 332 12.58 -15.28 9.54
C LEU A 332 13.00 -16.74 9.75
N THR A 333 12.10 -17.57 10.29
CA THR A 333 12.31 -19.02 10.46
C THR A 333 11.49 -19.86 9.49
N CYS A 334 10.48 -19.26 8.85
CA CYS A 334 9.63 -19.90 7.85
C CYS A 334 10.33 -20.05 6.48
N PRO A 335 9.77 -20.82 5.54
CA PRO A 335 10.14 -20.75 4.14
C PRO A 335 10.00 -19.32 3.61
N ALA A 336 11.08 -18.73 3.11
CA ALA A 336 11.06 -17.34 2.68
C ALA A 336 11.95 -17.07 1.47
N GLU A 337 11.58 -16.09 0.66
CA GLU A 337 12.40 -15.49 -0.40
C GLU A 337 12.55 -13.99 -0.17
N LEU A 338 13.70 -13.42 -0.51
CA LEU A 338 13.90 -11.98 -0.60
C LEU A 338 14.24 -11.60 -2.04
N TRP A 339 13.40 -10.77 -2.65
CA TRP A 339 13.68 -10.19 -3.97
C TRP A 339 14.24 -8.78 -3.82
N VAL A 340 15.40 -8.54 -4.39
CA VAL A 340 16.04 -7.22 -4.45
C VAL A 340 16.00 -6.74 -5.90
N PHE A 341 15.26 -5.66 -6.15
CA PHE A 341 15.18 -5.04 -7.47
C PHE A 341 16.36 -4.09 -7.65
N ALA A 342 17.33 -4.50 -8.49
CA ALA A 342 18.56 -3.76 -8.71
C ALA A 342 18.28 -2.35 -9.25
N ASP A 343 19.06 -1.38 -8.78
CA ASP A 343 19.00 0.04 -9.17
C ASP A 343 17.64 0.75 -8.93
N GLN A 344 16.77 0.18 -8.07
CA GLN A 344 15.44 0.76 -7.85
C GLN A 344 15.25 1.32 -6.44
N HIS A 345 14.33 2.26 -6.35
CA HIS A 345 13.87 2.87 -5.10
C HIS A 345 12.65 2.13 -4.55
N HIS A 346 11.74 2.85 -3.85
CA HIS A 346 10.60 2.26 -3.16
C HIS A 346 9.60 1.55 -4.08
N ALA A 347 9.28 2.14 -5.23
CA ALA A 347 8.38 1.53 -6.22
C ALA A 347 9.16 0.66 -7.19
N VAL A 348 8.97 -0.64 -7.11
CA VAL A 348 9.75 -1.62 -7.88
C VAL A 348 8.98 -2.19 -9.07
N SER A 349 9.69 -2.44 -10.17
CA SER A 349 9.16 -3.04 -11.40
C SER A 349 10.30 -3.61 -12.24
N LEU A 350 10.14 -4.77 -12.84
CA LEU A 350 11.09 -5.32 -13.82
C LEU A 350 10.91 -4.70 -15.20
N ALA A 351 9.66 -4.57 -15.65
CA ALA A 351 9.35 -4.12 -17.00
C ALA A 351 9.58 -2.61 -17.18
N ARG A 352 9.50 -1.84 -16.09
CA ARG A 352 9.61 -0.38 -16.12
C ARG A 352 10.41 0.13 -14.93
N PRO A 353 11.73 -0.10 -14.89
CA PRO A 353 12.59 0.37 -13.81
C PRO A 353 12.41 1.88 -13.60
N ASN A 354 12.29 2.31 -12.36
CA ASN A 354 12.05 3.71 -12.00
C ASN A 354 10.80 4.36 -12.64
N ALA A 355 9.87 3.53 -13.14
CA ALA A 355 8.58 4.00 -13.61
C ALA A 355 7.70 4.39 -12.43
N GLU A 356 6.73 5.26 -12.74
CA GLU A 356 5.70 5.64 -11.77
C GLU A 356 4.93 4.39 -11.33
N ALA A 357 4.85 4.20 -10.02
CA ALA A 357 4.06 3.13 -9.44
C ALA A 357 2.57 3.36 -9.72
N ASN A 358 1.97 2.40 -10.33
CA ASN A 358 0.54 2.38 -10.54
C ASN A 358 0.02 0.94 -10.41
N TYR A 359 -1.30 0.78 -10.46
CA TYR A 359 -1.95 -0.54 -10.41
C TYR A 359 -1.66 -1.45 -11.62
N GLN A 360 -0.84 -0.99 -12.57
CA GLN A 360 -0.32 -1.77 -13.70
C GLN A 360 1.16 -2.16 -13.52
N SER A 361 1.72 -1.96 -12.32
CA SER A 361 3.08 -2.41 -12.05
C SER A 361 3.14 -3.94 -12.13
N ASP A 362 4.13 -4.46 -12.85
CA ASP A 362 4.40 -5.90 -12.95
C ASP A 362 4.78 -6.53 -11.60
N SER A 363 5.20 -5.73 -10.61
CA SER A 363 5.41 -6.23 -9.26
C SER A 363 4.12 -6.76 -8.61
N HIS A 364 2.94 -6.25 -9.00
CA HIS A 364 1.66 -6.81 -8.59
C HIS A 364 1.44 -8.20 -9.18
N ASP A 365 1.68 -8.34 -10.49
CA ASP A 365 1.55 -9.62 -11.18
C ASP A 365 2.50 -10.65 -10.58
N MET A 366 3.78 -10.30 -10.40
CA MET A 366 4.80 -11.19 -9.84
C MET A 366 4.45 -11.66 -8.42
N ALA A 367 4.01 -10.75 -7.56
CA ALA A 367 3.63 -11.08 -6.19
C ALA A 367 2.38 -11.95 -6.13
N LEU A 368 1.37 -11.65 -6.97
CA LEU A 368 0.14 -12.43 -7.04
C LEU A 368 0.35 -13.81 -7.68
N ASP A 369 1.23 -13.94 -8.67
CA ASP A 369 1.65 -15.24 -9.20
C ASP A 369 2.36 -16.07 -8.13
N TRP A 370 3.27 -15.45 -7.36
CA TRP A 370 3.94 -16.12 -6.26
C TRP A 370 2.94 -16.60 -5.20
N LEU A 371 1.95 -15.77 -4.82
CA LEU A 371 0.90 -16.16 -3.87
C LEU A 371 0.00 -17.28 -4.42
N ARG A 372 -0.36 -17.20 -5.71
CA ARG A 372 -1.14 -18.25 -6.37
C ARG A 372 -0.41 -19.57 -6.35
N ASP A 373 0.88 -19.58 -6.63
CA ASP A 373 1.73 -20.78 -6.56
C ASP A 373 1.75 -21.40 -5.16
N ARG A 374 1.69 -20.57 -4.09
CA ARG A 374 1.56 -21.10 -2.72
C ARG A 374 0.20 -21.75 -2.48
N CYS A 375 -0.88 -21.12 -2.98
CA CYS A 375 -2.22 -21.72 -2.91
C CYS A 375 -2.30 -23.07 -3.68
N ASP A 376 -1.56 -23.20 -4.77
CA ASP A 376 -1.49 -24.43 -5.56
C ASP A 376 -0.52 -25.48 -4.97
N GLY A 377 0.14 -25.19 -3.85
CA GLY A 377 1.09 -26.09 -3.21
C GLY A 377 2.40 -26.30 -3.99
N LYS A 378 2.73 -25.39 -4.91
CA LYS A 378 3.99 -25.45 -5.65
C LYS A 378 5.16 -25.08 -4.73
N PRO A 379 6.33 -25.71 -4.88
CA PRO A 379 7.52 -25.39 -4.10
C PRO A 379 8.02 -23.98 -4.43
N MET A 380 8.73 -23.37 -3.49
CA MET A 380 9.43 -22.11 -3.71
C MET A 380 10.67 -22.35 -4.58
N ALA A 381 10.92 -21.46 -5.54
CA ALA A 381 12.05 -21.60 -6.46
C ALA A 381 13.39 -21.31 -5.76
N ASN A 382 13.38 -20.32 -4.86
CA ASN A 382 14.58 -19.79 -4.21
C ASN A 382 14.40 -19.70 -2.68
N GLU A 383 13.94 -20.80 -2.07
CA GLU A 383 13.72 -20.84 -0.63
C GLU A 383 14.98 -20.48 0.16
N ARG A 384 14.85 -19.57 1.12
CA ARG A 384 15.93 -19.04 1.97
C ARG A 384 17.06 -18.35 1.19
N GLN A 385 16.74 -17.80 0.00
CA GLN A 385 17.71 -17.08 -0.83
C GLN A 385 17.34 -15.63 -1.02
N VAL A 386 18.36 -14.81 -1.25
CA VAL A 386 18.24 -13.44 -1.74
C VAL A 386 18.41 -13.47 -3.25
N VAL A 387 17.39 -13.02 -3.97
CA VAL A 387 17.35 -13.02 -5.44
C VAL A 387 17.46 -11.59 -5.94
N TYR A 388 18.52 -11.28 -6.69
CA TYR A 388 18.63 -10.01 -7.37
C TYR A 388 17.89 -10.06 -8.70
N LEU A 389 16.99 -9.11 -8.89
CA LEU A 389 16.18 -8.95 -10.10
C LEU A 389 16.74 -7.79 -10.89
N GLU A 390 17.33 -8.10 -12.05
CA GLU A 390 18.03 -7.11 -12.90
C GLU A 390 17.22 -6.82 -14.16
N PRO A 391 16.49 -5.70 -14.22
CA PRO A 391 15.66 -5.37 -15.38
C PRO A 391 16.45 -5.29 -16.69
N ALA A 392 17.69 -4.79 -16.64
CA ALA A 392 18.54 -4.64 -17.80
C ALA A 392 19.02 -5.97 -18.41
N SER A 393 19.17 -7.02 -17.58
CA SER A 393 19.57 -8.35 -18.02
C SER A 393 18.38 -9.24 -18.40
N GLY A 394 17.15 -8.81 -18.09
CA GLY A 394 15.93 -9.61 -18.26
C GLY A 394 15.82 -10.79 -17.29
N HIS A 395 16.65 -10.82 -16.25
CA HIS A 395 16.58 -11.88 -15.24
C HIS A 395 15.43 -11.61 -14.28
N GLY A 396 14.45 -12.49 -14.29
CA GLY A 396 13.35 -12.52 -13.34
C GLY A 396 13.59 -13.51 -12.20
N PRO A 397 12.65 -13.62 -11.25
CA PRO A 397 12.80 -14.43 -10.03
C PRO A 397 12.91 -15.94 -10.27
N TYR A 398 12.62 -16.41 -11.48
CA TYR A 398 12.67 -17.83 -11.85
C TYR A 398 13.94 -18.20 -12.63
N ALA A 399 14.79 -17.24 -12.96
CA ALA A 399 16.10 -17.53 -13.49
C ALA A 399 17.00 -18.16 -12.39
N PRO A 400 18.03 -18.96 -12.75
CA PRO A 400 18.97 -19.45 -11.75
C PRO A 400 19.56 -18.27 -10.98
N ALA A 401 19.21 -18.18 -9.71
CA ALA A 401 19.59 -17.06 -8.88
C ALA A 401 21.09 -17.05 -8.63
N VAL A 402 21.69 -15.89 -8.78
CA VAL A 402 22.95 -15.62 -8.10
C VAL A 402 22.58 -15.26 -6.66
N SER A 403 22.45 -16.28 -5.83
CA SER A 403 22.06 -16.15 -4.45
C SER A 403 23.22 -15.63 -3.62
N ARG A 404 23.42 -14.33 -3.56
CA ARG A 404 24.31 -13.72 -2.58
C ARG A 404 23.89 -12.28 -2.31
N ARG A 405 24.09 -11.88 -1.06
CA ARG A 405 24.12 -10.47 -0.70
C ARG A 405 25.32 -9.85 -1.37
N ARG A 406 25.10 -8.95 -2.33
CA ARG A 406 26.20 -8.23 -2.99
C ARG A 406 26.12 -6.75 -2.63
N ARG A 407 27.27 -6.13 -2.67
CA ARG A 407 27.39 -4.68 -2.64
C ARG A 407 27.71 -4.21 -4.04
N TRP A 408 27.25 -3.01 -4.41
CA TRP A 408 27.44 -2.45 -5.76
C TRP A 408 28.89 -2.47 -6.27
N TYR A 409 29.88 -2.45 -5.37
CA TYR A 409 31.30 -2.49 -5.70
C TYR A 409 31.89 -3.91 -5.75
N GLU A 410 31.10 -4.93 -5.54
CA GLU A 410 31.52 -6.33 -5.64
C GLU A 410 31.15 -6.94 -6.99
N GLU A 411 30.77 -6.11 -7.97
CA GLU A 411 30.54 -6.54 -9.35
C GLU A 411 31.88 -6.86 -10.01
N GLY A 412 32.15 -8.11 -10.21
CA GLY A 412 33.34 -8.65 -10.87
C GLY A 412 33.10 -10.05 -11.37
#